data_d6f1d98ddcbe5891b43a52e6424f6820
#
_entry.id   d6f1d98ddcbe5891b43a52e6424f6820
#
_cell.length_a   1.000
_cell.length_b   1.000
_cell.length_c   1.000
_cell.angle_alpha   90.00
_cell.angle_beta   90.00
_cell.angle_gamma   90.00
#
_symmetry.space_group_name_H-M   'P 1'
#
loop_
_entity.id
_entity.type
_entity.pdbx_description
1 polymer ?
#
loop_
_entity_poly.entity_id
_entity_poly.type
_entity_poly.pdbx_seq_one_letter_code
_entity_poly.pdbx_strand_id
1 'polypeptide(L)'
;VVVLGDYGSQKLRNATGAIETISTEELKDLSVGSLGDALAGKINGLHVSLSGGRPGSTPSLQIRQSSVNTTITPSSDLGGNASPTPLYVIDGFIADEGAFNNLDINEVENVTVLKDAAAAVYGARAAYGVVLVKTKQGKVGAPKISYSGQFGYTDALMLPKMLNAYDYGRI
;
A
#
# COMPACT_ATOMS: atom_id res chain seq x y z
N VAL A 1 -21.05 1.87 -5.08
CA VAL A 1 -21.15 2.43 -3.71
C VAL A 1 -19.74 2.52 -3.17
N VAL A 2 -19.28 3.70 -2.79
CA VAL A 2 -18.00 3.89 -2.12
C VAL A 2 -18.24 3.83 -0.63
N VAL A 3 -17.52 2.98 0.07
CA VAL A 3 -17.58 2.88 1.53
C VAL A 3 -16.53 3.83 2.11
N LEU A 4 -16.98 4.79 2.90
CA LEU A 4 -16.13 5.76 3.61
C LEU A 4 -15.75 5.24 5.02
N GLY A 5 -15.52 3.95 5.17
CA GLY A 5 -15.30 3.31 6.46
C GLY A 5 -16.55 3.41 7.36
N ASP A 6 -16.34 3.58 8.67
CA ASP A 6 -17.42 3.73 9.67
C ASP A 6 -18.25 5.01 9.50
N TYR A 7 -17.81 5.95 8.67
CA TYR A 7 -18.52 7.21 8.40
C TYR A 7 -19.61 7.11 7.33
N GLY A 8 -19.92 5.89 6.87
CA GLY A 8 -21.03 5.61 5.97
C GLY A 8 -20.61 5.25 4.55
N SER A 9 -21.60 4.91 3.74
CA SER A 9 -21.44 4.61 2.32
C SER A 9 -22.11 5.68 1.49
N GLN A 10 -21.40 6.24 0.53
CA GLN A 10 -21.93 7.19 -0.44
C GLN A 10 -21.90 6.61 -1.86
N LYS A 11 -22.84 7.06 -2.70
CA LYS A 11 -22.73 6.77 -4.13
C LYS A 11 -21.58 7.58 -4.72
N LEU A 12 -20.77 6.96 -5.56
CA LEU A 12 -19.61 7.61 -6.22
C LEU A 12 -19.97 8.96 -6.87
N ARG A 13 -21.21 9.08 -7.39
CA ARG A 13 -21.73 10.32 -8.00
C ARG A 13 -21.88 11.49 -7.03
N ASN A 14 -21.97 11.24 -5.73
CA ASN A 14 -22.18 12.24 -4.69
C ASN A 14 -20.89 12.53 -3.89
N ALA A 15 -19.82 11.83 -4.18
CA ALA A 15 -18.53 12.06 -3.56
C ALA A 15 -17.86 13.28 -4.19
N THR A 16 -17.79 14.37 -3.44
CA THR A 16 -17.13 15.62 -3.85
C THR A 16 -15.61 15.58 -3.67
N GLY A 17 -15.09 14.57 -3.00
CA GLY A 17 -13.65 14.38 -2.77
C GLY A 17 -12.99 13.52 -3.85
N ALA A 18 -11.66 13.61 -3.96
CA ALA A 18 -10.86 12.74 -4.79
C ALA A 18 -10.77 11.35 -4.14
N ILE A 19 -11.74 10.49 -4.46
CA ILE A 19 -11.88 9.13 -3.93
C ILE A 19 -11.75 8.16 -5.09
N GLU A 20 -10.90 7.18 -4.93
CA GLU A 20 -10.70 6.11 -5.91
C GLU A 20 -10.83 4.76 -5.22
N THR A 21 -11.63 3.87 -5.78
CA THR A 21 -11.89 2.55 -5.20
C THR A 21 -11.59 1.47 -6.22
N ILE A 22 -10.88 0.46 -5.79
CA ILE A 22 -10.59 -0.75 -6.58
C ILE A 22 -11.23 -1.94 -5.89
N SER A 23 -11.88 -2.80 -6.68
CA SER A 23 -12.43 -4.06 -6.22
C SER A 23 -11.38 -5.18 -6.26
N THR A 24 -11.53 -6.17 -5.40
CA THR A 24 -10.65 -7.36 -5.40
C THR A 24 -10.69 -8.11 -6.72
N GLU A 25 -11.78 -8.03 -7.48
CA GLU A 25 -11.89 -8.73 -8.77
C GLU A 25 -10.86 -8.23 -9.78
N GLU A 26 -10.49 -6.94 -9.70
CA GLU A 26 -9.46 -6.34 -10.54
C GLU A 26 -8.03 -6.67 -10.06
N LEU A 27 -7.90 -7.15 -8.83
CA LEU A 27 -6.61 -7.49 -8.20
C LEU A 27 -6.28 -8.98 -8.27
N LYS A 28 -7.29 -9.86 -8.39
CA LYS A 28 -7.12 -11.31 -8.37
C LYS A 28 -6.29 -11.89 -9.50
N ASP A 29 -6.31 -11.23 -10.66
CA ASP A 29 -5.57 -11.70 -11.85
C ASP A 29 -4.08 -11.35 -11.79
N LEU A 30 -3.65 -10.65 -10.73
CA LEU A 30 -2.27 -10.24 -10.57
C LEU A 30 -1.52 -11.28 -9.72
N SER A 31 -0.47 -11.85 -10.30
CA SER A 31 0.46 -12.74 -9.59
C SER A 31 1.50 -11.90 -8.84
N VAL A 32 1.08 -11.27 -7.76
CA VAL A 32 1.94 -10.39 -6.93
C VAL A 32 1.97 -10.84 -5.48
N GLY A 33 3.08 -10.59 -4.81
CA GLY A 33 3.33 -11.07 -3.46
C GLY A 33 2.71 -10.26 -2.34
N SER A 34 2.29 -9.00 -2.60
CA SER A 34 1.73 -8.12 -1.58
C SER A 34 0.59 -7.28 -2.12
N LEU A 35 -0.29 -6.83 -1.22
CA LEU A 35 -1.39 -5.94 -1.56
C LEU A 35 -0.88 -4.60 -2.12
N GLY A 36 0.24 -4.09 -1.59
CA GLY A 36 0.86 -2.86 -2.09
C GLY A 36 1.31 -2.97 -3.54
N ASP A 37 1.92 -4.11 -3.93
CA ASP A 37 2.32 -4.36 -5.32
C ASP A 37 1.11 -4.45 -6.25
N ALA A 38 0.01 -5.04 -5.78
CA ALA A 38 -1.22 -5.17 -6.56
C ALA A 38 -1.85 -3.81 -6.92
N LEU A 39 -1.64 -2.81 -6.07
CA LEU A 39 -2.15 -1.46 -6.28
C LEU A 39 -1.29 -0.61 -7.22
N ALA A 40 -0.08 -1.09 -7.55
CA ALA A 40 0.85 -0.35 -8.41
C ALA A 40 0.24 -0.09 -9.80
N GLY A 41 0.15 1.18 -10.18
CA GLY A 41 -0.40 1.60 -11.47
C GLY A 41 -1.91 1.44 -11.64
N LYS A 42 -2.64 1.00 -10.61
CA LYS A 42 -4.11 0.84 -10.66
C LYS A 42 -4.84 2.06 -10.13
N ILE A 43 -4.23 2.86 -9.27
CA ILE A 43 -4.83 4.02 -8.64
C ILE A 43 -4.10 5.27 -9.11
N ASN A 44 -4.85 6.24 -9.65
CA ASN A 44 -4.27 7.52 -10.06
C ASN A 44 -3.70 8.27 -8.86
N GLY A 45 -2.45 8.75 -8.98
CA GLY A 45 -1.78 9.51 -7.93
C GLY A 45 -1.34 8.68 -6.71
N LEU A 46 -1.44 7.36 -6.78
CA LEU A 46 -0.77 6.46 -5.85
C LEU A 46 0.58 6.05 -6.44
N HIS A 47 1.64 6.44 -5.78
CA HIS A 47 3.00 6.01 -6.12
C HIS A 47 3.40 4.85 -5.23
N VAL A 48 3.75 3.73 -5.83
CA VAL A 48 4.25 2.55 -5.13
C VAL A 48 5.75 2.46 -5.37
N SER A 49 6.53 2.58 -4.31
CA SER A 49 7.99 2.49 -4.35
C SER A 49 8.43 1.12 -3.83
N LEU A 50 9.10 0.38 -4.69
CA LEU A 50 9.74 -0.88 -4.33
C LEU A 50 11.18 -0.60 -3.91
N SER A 51 11.49 -0.83 -2.66
CA SER A 51 12.82 -0.60 -2.11
C SER A 51 13.82 -1.67 -2.59
N GLY A 52 14.42 -1.44 -3.76
CA GLY A 52 15.60 -2.19 -4.20
C GLY A 52 15.38 -3.52 -4.90
N GLY A 53 14.17 -3.96 -5.20
CA GLY A 53 13.90 -5.20 -5.94
C GLY A 53 14.40 -6.47 -5.26
N ARG A 54 14.71 -6.43 -3.98
CA ARG A 54 15.11 -7.60 -3.20
C ARG A 54 13.90 -8.48 -2.91
N PRO A 55 14.00 -9.80 -3.02
CA PRO A 55 12.95 -10.70 -2.59
C PRO A 55 12.56 -10.42 -1.14
N GLY A 56 11.25 -10.29 -0.87
CA GLY A 56 10.74 -10.01 0.48
C GLY A 56 10.82 -8.54 0.92
N SER A 57 11.22 -7.60 0.03
CA SER A 57 11.09 -6.18 0.33
C SER A 57 9.61 -5.77 0.27
N THR A 58 9.18 -5.02 1.28
CA THR A 58 7.81 -4.47 1.32
C THR A 58 7.73 -3.20 0.50
N PRO A 59 6.69 -3.06 -0.35
CA PRO A 59 6.44 -1.82 -1.06
C PRO A 59 6.00 -0.71 -0.11
N SER A 60 6.44 0.51 -0.37
CA SER A 60 5.97 1.70 0.32
C SER A 60 5.04 2.50 -0.57
N LEU A 61 3.89 2.90 -0.03
CA LEU A 61 2.87 3.65 -0.74
C LEU A 61 2.98 5.14 -0.42
N GLN A 62 2.85 5.97 -1.46
CA GLN A 62 2.81 7.43 -1.33
C GLN A 62 1.67 7.98 -2.19
N ILE A 63 0.76 8.74 -1.58
CA ILE A 63 -0.36 9.39 -2.28
C ILE A 63 0.02 10.82 -2.68
N ARG A 64 0.77 11.49 -1.84
CA ARG A 64 1.32 12.83 -2.13
C ARG A 64 2.82 12.77 -2.02
N GLN A 65 3.48 13.17 -3.08
CA GLN A 65 4.91 13.35 -3.03
C GLN A 65 5.21 14.56 -2.12
N SER A 66 5.82 14.31 -0.98
CA SER A 66 6.38 15.39 -0.18
C SER A 66 7.55 15.99 -0.97
N SER A 67 7.41 17.24 -1.40
CA SER A 67 8.52 17.99 -2.00
C SER A 67 9.60 18.35 -0.98
N VAL A 68 9.37 18.01 0.27
CA VAL A 68 10.39 18.15 1.31
C VAL A 68 11.37 17.00 1.13
N ASN A 69 12.38 17.28 0.33
CA ASN A 69 13.59 16.46 0.26
C ASN A 69 14.32 16.66 1.59
N THR A 70 13.80 16.04 2.64
CA THR A 70 14.42 16.03 3.94
C THR A 70 15.65 15.13 3.89
N THR A 71 16.74 15.67 3.36
CA THR A 71 18.09 15.25 3.71
C THR A 71 18.41 15.64 5.17
N ILE A 72 17.40 15.89 5.97
CA ILE A 72 17.55 15.99 7.41
C ILE A 72 17.62 14.54 7.86
N THR A 73 18.86 14.06 8.03
CA THR A 73 19.14 12.91 8.88
C THR A 73 18.23 13.03 10.11
N PRO A 74 17.46 12.00 10.45
CA PRO A 74 16.68 12.04 11.66
C PRO A 74 17.64 12.05 12.85
N SER A 75 18.10 13.24 13.23
CA SER A 75 18.57 13.43 14.58
C SER A 75 17.32 13.36 15.45
N SER A 76 17.29 12.36 16.26
CA SER A 76 16.23 11.86 17.11
C SER A 76 15.64 12.85 18.13
N ASP A 77 15.93 14.14 18.03
CA ASP A 77 15.61 15.12 19.06
C ASP A 77 14.43 16.06 18.75
N LEU A 78 13.86 16.00 17.56
CA LEU A 78 12.65 16.77 17.23
C LEU A 78 11.53 15.83 16.80
N GLY A 79 11.13 14.92 17.65
CA GLY A 79 9.88 14.15 17.75
C GLY A 79 8.90 14.09 16.58
N GLY A 80 9.34 13.93 15.35
CA GLY A 80 8.46 13.92 14.20
C GLY A 80 9.09 13.32 12.97
N ASN A 81 9.22 11.99 12.93
CA ASN A 81 9.33 11.27 11.67
C ASN A 81 8.00 11.42 10.90
N ALA A 82 7.82 12.54 10.24
CA ALA A 82 6.78 12.68 9.24
C ALA A 82 7.21 11.93 7.98
N SER A 83 7.18 10.60 8.07
CA SER A 83 7.24 9.78 6.86
C SER A 83 6.03 10.15 5.99
N PRO A 84 6.18 10.46 4.72
CA PRO A 84 5.07 10.81 3.82
C PRO A 84 4.21 9.59 3.46
N THR A 85 4.06 8.66 4.40
CA THR A 85 3.24 7.47 4.25
C THR A 85 1.77 7.81 4.52
N PRO A 86 0.83 7.27 3.74
CA PRO A 86 -0.59 7.43 4.00
C PRO A 86 -0.99 6.74 5.30
N LEU A 87 -2.12 7.16 5.85
CA LEU A 87 -2.74 6.47 6.97
C LEU A 87 -3.44 5.21 6.46
N TYR A 88 -3.13 4.06 7.02
CA TYR A 88 -3.81 2.81 6.70
C TYR A 88 -4.95 2.58 7.68
N VAL A 89 -6.11 2.21 7.15
CA VAL A 89 -7.30 1.87 7.94
C VAL A 89 -7.87 0.57 7.41
N ILE A 90 -7.90 -0.46 8.24
CA ILE A 90 -8.40 -1.80 7.91
C ILE A 90 -9.67 -2.03 8.72
N ASP A 91 -10.80 -2.22 8.05
CA ASP A 91 -12.12 -2.44 8.67
C ASP A 91 -12.48 -1.40 9.77
N GLY A 92 -12.08 -0.12 9.56
CA GLY A 92 -12.31 0.96 10.50
C GLY A 92 -11.22 1.15 11.56
N PHE A 93 -10.26 0.24 11.68
CA PHE A 93 -9.16 0.35 12.63
C PHE A 93 -7.90 0.89 11.96
N ILE A 94 -7.23 1.82 12.65
CA ILE A 94 -5.95 2.36 12.19
C ILE A 94 -4.89 1.25 12.32
N ALA A 95 -4.22 0.98 11.22
CA ALA A 95 -3.17 -0.02 11.10
C ALA A 95 -1.84 0.61 10.68
N ASP A 96 -0.78 -0.15 10.78
CA ASP A 96 0.54 0.20 10.27
C ASP A 96 0.76 -0.34 8.84
N GLU A 97 1.83 0.12 8.20
CA GLU A 97 2.22 -0.30 6.86
C GLU A 97 2.52 -1.80 6.79
N GLY A 98 3.08 -2.36 7.88
CA GLY A 98 3.38 -3.79 7.97
C GLY A 98 2.11 -4.64 7.96
N ALA A 99 1.10 -4.27 8.75
CA ALA A 99 -0.19 -4.96 8.77
C ALA A 99 -0.89 -4.89 7.41
N PHE A 100 -0.82 -3.73 6.72
CA PHE A 100 -1.37 -3.57 5.39
C PHE A 100 -0.68 -4.48 4.36
N ASN A 101 0.64 -4.54 4.35
CA ASN A 101 1.41 -5.35 3.40
C ASN A 101 1.26 -6.86 3.64
N ASN A 102 0.94 -7.26 4.87
CA ASN A 102 0.73 -8.67 5.23
C ASN A 102 -0.69 -9.17 4.95
N LEU A 103 -1.63 -8.29 4.53
CA LEU A 103 -2.98 -8.71 4.16
C LEU A 103 -2.95 -9.56 2.90
N ASP A 104 -3.67 -10.70 2.96
CA ASP A 104 -3.91 -11.51 1.77
C ASP A 104 -4.90 -10.79 0.83
N ILE A 105 -4.51 -10.65 -0.44
CA ILE A 105 -5.35 -10.05 -1.49
C ILE A 105 -6.71 -10.76 -1.57
N ASN A 106 -6.74 -12.07 -1.29
CA ASN A 106 -7.98 -12.84 -1.34
C ASN A 106 -8.95 -12.50 -0.20
N GLU A 107 -8.47 -11.97 0.93
CA GLU A 107 -9.31 -11.55 2.05
C GLU A 107 -9.88 -10.14 1.86
N VAL A 108 -9.30 -9.35 0.98
CA VAL A 108 -9.75 -7.99 0.71
C VAL A 108 -11.03 -7.99 -0.14
N GLU A 109 -12.01 -7.19 0.21
CA GLU A 109 -13.22 -6.93 -0.59
C GLU A 109 -12.99 -5.74 -1.55
N ASN A 110 -12.50 -4.64 -1.01
CA ASN A 110 -12.14 -3.44 -1.78
C ASN A 110 -11.08 -2.61 -1.07
N VAL A 111 -10.36 -1.82 -1.85
CA VAL A 111 -9.41 -0.81 -1.37
C VAL A 111 -9.88 0.54 -1.88
N THR A 112 -10.03 1.50 -0.97
CA THR A 112 -10.43 2.88 -1.28
C THR A 112 -9.33 3.83 -0.84
N VAL A 113 -8.88 4.67 -1.75
CA VAL A 113 -7.87 5.69 -1.46
C VAL A 113 -8.55 7.05 -1.39
N LEU A 114 -8.43 7.69 -0.22
CA LEU A 114 -8.92 9.04 0.03
C LEU A 114 -7.77 10.02 -0.09
N LYS A 115 -7.98 11.02 -0.94
CA LYS A 115 -7.01 12.08 -1.21
C LYS A 115 -7.57 13.41 -0.71
N ASP A 116 -6.69 14.33 -0.36
CA ASP A 116 -7.03 15.72 -0.04
C ASP A 116 -8.16 15.86 1.00
N ALA A 117 -9.22 16.61 0.67
CA ALA A 117 -10.33 16.91 1.57
C ALA A 117 -11.06 15.66 2.08
N ALA A 118 -11.12 14.59 1.30
CA ALA A 118 -11.76 13.34 1.72
C ALA A 118 -11.01 12.66 2.87
N ALA A 119 -9.69 12.84 2.93
CA ALA A 119 -8.86 12.31 4.00
C ALA A 119 -8.99 13.09 5.32
N ALA A 120 -9.46 14.35 5.28
CA ALA A 120 -9.54 15.23 6.45
C ALA A 120 -10.45 14.68 7.57
N VAL A 121 -11.39 13.82 7.25
CA VAL A 121 -12.27 13.14 8.22
C VAL A 121 -11.45 12.32 9.24
N TYR A 122 -10.28 11.83 8.84
CA TYR A 122 -9.37 11.05 9.69
C TYR A 122 -8.37 11.92 10.48
N GLY A 123 -8.52 13.25 10.40
CA GLY A 123 -7.74 14.21 11.17
C GLY A 123 -6.32 14.46 10.64
N ALA A 124 -5.47 15.06 11.47
CA ALA A 124 -4.12 15.50 11.06
C ALA A 124 -3.20 14.35 10.60
N ARG A 125 -3.40 13.14 11.09
CA ARG A 125 -2.62 11.97 10.69
C ARG A 125 -2.86 11.56 9.23
N ALA A 126 -3.95 12.01 8.64
CA ALA A 126 -4.34 11.75 7.26
C ALA A 126 -3.82 12.80 6.27
N ALA A 127 -2.89 13.67 6.68
CA ALA A 127 -2.35 14.75 5.85
C ALA A 127 -1.74 14.26 4.51
N TYR A 128 -1.23 13.03 4.50
CA TYR A 128 -0.67 12.38 3.31
C TYR A 128 -1.65 11.45 2.58
N GLY A 129 -2.94 11.50 2.94
CA GLY A 129 -3.99 10.66 2.42
C GLY A 129 -4.28 9.44 3.30
N VAL A 130 -5.34 8.71 2.94
CA VAL A 130 -5.78 7.51 3.67
C VAL A 130 -6.02 6.37 2.69
N VAL A 131 -5.53 5.20 3.03
CA VAL A 131 -5.83 3.94 2.36
C VAL A 131 -6.78 3.15 3.23
N LEU A 132 -8.03 3.03 2.79
CA LEU A 132 -9.05 2.25 3.45
C LEU A 132 -9.10 0.86 2.84
N VAL A 133 -8.95 -0.15 3.64
CA VAL A 133 -9.11 -1.55 3.24
C VAL A 133 -10.35 -2.11 3.92
N LYS A 134 -11.22 -2.68 3.14
CA LYS A 134 -12.35 -3.45 3.63
C LYS A 134 -12.14 -4.91 3.35
N THR A 135 -12.20 -5.75 4.37
CA THR A 135 -12.08 -7.19 4.22
C THR A 135 -13.43 -7.85 3.94
N LYS A 136 -13.39 -9.04 3.38
CA LYS A 136 -14.58 -9.83 3.10
C LYS A 136 -15.22 -10.29 4.39
N GLN A 137 -16.47 -9.93 4.57
CA GLN A 137 -17.25 -10.43 5.71
C GLN A 137 -17.91 -11.77 5.37
N GLY A 138 -17.99 -12.64 6.38
CA GLY A 138 -18.72 -13.89 6.28
C GLY A 138 -20.20 -13.64 5.96
N LYS A 139 -20.71 -14.38 4.98
CA LYS A 139 -22.14 -14.35 4.63
C LYS A 139 -22.83 -15.57 5.20
N VAL A 140 -24.04 -15.40 5.73
CA VAL A 140 -24.87 -16.52 6.17
C VAL A 140 -25.25 -17.34 4.94
N GLY A 141 -24.86 -18.60 4.91
CA GLY A 141 -25.12 -19.49 3.77
C GLY A 141 -24.34 -20.80 3.88
N ALA A 142 -24.42 -21.63 2.85
CA ALA A 142 -23.64 -22.86 2.77
C ALA A 142 -22.13 -22.54 2.77
N PRO A 143 -21.32 -23.32 3.48
CA PRO A 143 -19.87 -23.08 3.54
C PRO A 143 -19.26 -23.20 2.14
N LYS A 144 -18.46 -22.21 1.75
CA LYS A 144 -17.66 -22.25 0.53
C LYS A 144 -16.20 -22.43 0.93
N ILE A 145 -15.63 -23.53 0.49
CA ILE A 145 -14.22 -23.82 0.69
C ILE A 145 -13.48 -23.44 -0.59
N SER A 146 -12.54 -22.51 -0.50
CA SER A 146 -11.65 -22.16 -1.61
C SER A 146 -10.21 -22.35 -1.18
N TYR A 147 -9.40 -22.90 -2.06
CA TYR A 147 -7.95 -23.02 -1.90
C TYR A 147 -7.28 -22.24 -3.02
N SER A 148 -6.38 -21.35 -2.65
CA SER A 148 -5.50 -20.67 -3.59
C SER A 148 -4.06 -20.87 -3.14
N GLY A 149 -3.18 -21.25 -4.06
CA GLY A 149 -1.76 -21.42 -3.79
C GLY A 149 -0.95 -20.74 -4.89
N GLN A 150 0.07 -19.99 -4.49
CA GLN A 150 0.99 -19.35 -5.41
C GLN A 150 2.41 -19.84 -5.12
N PHE A 151 3.09 -20.22 -6.18
CA PHE A 151 4.50 -20.59 -6.12
C PHE A 151 5.29 -19.62 -7.01
N GLY A 152 6.28 -18.95 -6.45
CA GLY A 152 7.14 -18.00 -7.16
C GLY A 152 8.61 -18.31 -6.93
N TYR A 153 9.42 -18.20 -7.98
CA TYR A 153 10.87 -18.25 -7.91
C TYR A 153 11.43 -16.89 -8.35
N THR A 154 12.28 -16.31 -7.52
CA THR A 154 12.92 -15.04 -7.81
C THR A 154 14.43 -15.24 -7.85
N ASP A 155 15.04 -14.83 -8.94
CA ASP A 155 16.49 -14.91 -9.14
C ASP A 155 17.04 -13.53 -9.53
N ALA A 156 18.32 -13.30 -9.24
CA ALA A 156 18.99 -12.06 -9.58
C ALA A 156 19.32 -12.04 -11.08
N LEU A 157 18.68 -11.12 -11.81
CA LEU A 157 18.85 -11.00 -13.26
C LEU A 157 20.23 -10.48 -13.65
N MET A 158 20.85 -9.63 -12.81
CA MET A 158 22.16 -9.05 -13.05
C MET A 158 22.89 -8.82 -11.73
N LEU A 159 23.98 -9.50 -11.55
CA LEU A 159 24.91 -9.25 -10.45
C LEU A 159 26.05 -8.38 -10.97
N PRO A 160 26.38 -7.26 -10.31
CA PRO A 160 27.54 -6.48 -10.68
C PRO A 160 28.81 -7.34 -10.53
N LYS A 161 29.65 -7.37 -11.55
CA LYS A 161 30.97 -8.00 -11.45
C LYS A 161 31.84 -7.16 -10.54
N MET A 162 32.11 -7.67 -9.36
CA MET A 162 33.07 -7.07 -8.44
C MET A 162 34.49 -7.42 -8.90
N LEU A 163 35.39 -6.47 -8.80
CA LEU A 163 36.83 -6.72 -8.96
C LEU A 163 37.29 -7.66 -7.84
N ASN A 164 38.18 -8.57 -8.17
CA ASN A 164 38.81 -9.41 -7.15
C ASN A 164 39.80 -8.56 -6.32
N ALA A 165 40.22 -9.07 -5.16
CA ALA A 165 41.11 -8.32 -4.24
C ALA A 165 42.44 -7.92 -4.89
N TYR A 166 42.94 -8.71 -5.84
CA TYR A 166 44.19 -8.43 -6.55
C TYR A 166 44.04 -7.24 -7.52
N ASP A 167 42.95 -7.22 -8.27
CA ASP A 167 42.69 -6.13 -9.22
C ASP A 167 42.34 -4.82 -8.51
N TYR A 168 41.65 -4.89 -7.36
CA TYR A 168 41.34 -3.73 -6.53
C TYR A 168 42.58 -3.09 -5.89
N GLY A 169 43.56 -3.89 -5.53
CA GLY A 169 44.83 -3.41 -4.95
C GLY A 169 45.82 -2.84 -5.97
N ARG A 170 45.50 -2.90 -7.28
CA ARG A 170 46.40 -2.46 -8.36
C ARG A 170 45.95 -1.10 -9.00
N ILE A 171 44.79 -0.60 -8.63
CA ILE A 171 44.24 0.71 -9.00
C ILE A 171 44.73 1.75 -8.00
#